data_0fd245a50e9d35052df1ab58a5d87216
#
_entry.id   0fd245a50e9d35052df1ab58a5d87216
#
_cell.length_a   1.000
_cell.length_b   1.000
_cell.length_c   1.000
_cell.angle_alpha   90.00
_cell.angle_beta   90.00
_cell.angle_gamma   90.00
#
_symmetry.space_group_name_H-M   'P 1'
#
loop_
_entity.id
_entity.type
_entity.pdbx_description
1 polymer ?
#
loop_
_entity_poly.entity_id
_entity_poly.type
_entity_poly.pdbx_seq_one_letter_code
_entity_poly.pdbx_strand_id
1 'polypeptide(L)'
;MKFEDKVAQLRIKKHKGRETDAFLQDVKRMASGEPLEYILGEVTFCGATIDLSMRPMIPRPETEFWVNQVITELRNNEMREKGMRVLDLFSGSGNVGLALLVSFPKVYVDMIELDPKLKEQIETSVVKNTIEKTRVRVITGDTWDGAEGVYDCVFAVPPYVPPKMKDEVMSELHAEDPLSFFDKEDGYYYHKQVISRAKEFLKDEGVLYLEFDITQRERIEELARLYEYKNYSFLKDPYGHEYVLAIKI
;
A
#
# COMPACT_ATOMS: atom_id res chain seq x y z
N MET A 1 -20.40 1.51 0.64
CA MET A 1 -21.04 2.53 1.54
C MET A 1 -22.07 3.30 0.75
N LYS A 2 -23.27 3.58 1.30
CA LYS A 2 -24.32 4.35 0.61
C LYS A 2 -23.93 5.82 0.49
N PHE A 3 -24.50 6.53 -0.49
CA PHE A 3 -24.19 7.95 -0.72
C PHE A 3 -24.52 8.82 0.51
N GLU A 4 -25.64 8.55 1.18
CA GLU A 4 -26.07 9.27 2.40
C GLU A 4 -25.04 9.12 3.53
N ASP A 5 -24.45 7.93 3.67
CA ASP A 5 -23.41 7.67 4.68
C ASP A 5 -22.15 8.46 4.36
N LYS A 6 -21.76 8.51 3.06
CA LYS A 6 -20.62 9.35 2.60
C LYS A 6 -20.87 10.84 2.89
N VAL A 7 -22.09 11.35 2.65
CA VAL A 7 -22.48 12.74 2.95
C VAL A 7 -22.40 13.01 4.45
N ALA A 8 -22.88 12.09 5.28
CA ALA A 8 -22.81 12.24 6.74
C ALA A 8 -21.34 12.28 7.23
N GLN A 9 -20.47 11.40 6.70
CA GLN A 9 -19.04 11.42 7.01
C GLN A 9 -18.37 12.72 6.59
N LEU A 10 -18.64 13.20 5.37
CA LEU A 10 -18.11 14.46 4.85
C LEU A 10 -18.47 15.62 5.77
N ARG A 11 -19.77 15.70 6.17
CA ARG A 11 -20.26 16.75 7.08
C ARG A 11 -19.52 16.75 8.42
N ILE A 12 -19.30 15.56 8.99
CA ILE A 12 -18.65 15.44 10.31
C ILE A 12 -17.14 15.68 10.19
N LYS A 13 -16.45 14.96 9.31
CA LYS A 13 -15.00 14.94 9.26
C LYS A 13 -14.40 16.25 8.73
N LYS A 14 -14.99 16.83 7.68
CA LYS A 14 -14.44 18.04 7.03
C LYS A 14 -15.14 19.33 7.46
N HIS A 15 -16.45 19.30 7.62
CA HIS A 15 -17.25 20.51 7.85
C HIS A 15 -17.71 20.67 9.30
N LYS A 16 -17.21 19.85 10.25
CA LYS A 16 -17.51 19.96 11.71
C LYS A 16 -19.01 20.00 12.00
N GLY A 17 -19.80 19.21 11.27
CA GLY A 17 -21.25 19.10 11.41
C GLY A 17 -22.06 20.23 10.73
N ARG A 18 -21.41 21.19 10.04
CA ARG A 18 -22.07 22.36 9.45
C ARG A 18 -22.39 22.13 7.97
N GLU A 19 -23.54 22.63 7.53
CA GLU A 19 -23.95 22.66 6.12
C GLU A 19 -23.73 24.06 5.56
N THR A 20 -22.55 24.31 5.06
CA THR A 20 -22.12 25.57 4.45
C THR A 20 -22.12 25.46 2.91
N ASP A 21 -21.93 26.57 2.20
CA ASP A 21 -21.77 26.55 0.74
C ASP A 21 -20.58 25.65 0.32
N ALA A 22 -19.50 25.65 1.10
CA ALA A 22 -18.36 24.75 0.87
C ALA A 22 -18.76 23.26 1.02
N PHE A 23 -19.57 22.94 2.03
CA PHE A 23 -20.11 21.59 2.17
C PHE A 23 -20.98 21.19 0.98
N LEU A 24 -21.87 22.08 0.52
CA LEU A 24 -22.73 21.81 -0.64
C LEU A 24 -21.91 21.63 -1.94
N GLN A 25 -20.82 22.38 -2.09
CA GLN A 25 -19.89 22.18 -3.21
C GLN A 25 -19.21 20.82 -3.15
N ASP A 26 -18.72 20.40 -1.99
CA ASP A 26 -18.10 19.07 -1.81
C ASP A 26 -19.11 17.95 -2.04
N VAL A 27 -20.38 18.10 -1.62
CA VAL A 27 -21.44 17.12 -1.93
C VAL A 27 -21.68 17.03 -3.45
N LYS A 28 -21.64 18.14 -4.18
CA LYS A 28 -21.76 18.14 -5.65
C LYS A 28 -20.57 17.43 -6.32
N ARG A 29 -19.35 17.64 -5.85
CA ARG A 29 -18.14 16.94 -6.33
C ARG A 29 -18.30 15.42 -6.16
N MET A 30 -18.73 15.00 -4.98
CA MET A 30 -18.98 13.58 -4.68
C MET A 30 -20.11 13.00 -5.54
N ALA A 31 -21.18 13.76 -5.77
CA ALA A 31 -22.29 13.34 -6.65
C ALA A 31 -21.86 13.25 -8.14
N SER A 32 -20.81 13.95 -8.55
CA SER A 32 -20.20 13.83 -9.88
C SER A 32 -19.15 12.72 -9.98
N GLY A 33 -19.00 11.86 -8.95
CA GLY A 33 -18.15 10.67 -8.98
C GLY A 33 -16.77 10.85 -8.33
N GLU A 34 -16.47 12.03 -7.73
CA GLU A 34 -15.21 12.19 -7.02
C GLU A 34 -15.21 11.38 -5.71
N PRO A 35 -14.19 10.54 -5.45
CA PRO A 35 -14.07 9.78 -4.21
C PRO A 35 -14.10 10.67 -2.97
N LEU A 36 -14.82 10.21 -1.93
CA LEU A 36 -14.91 10.91 -0.65
C LEU A 36 -13.53 11.17 -0.04
N GLU A 37 -12.63 10.22 -0.16
CA GLU A 37 -11.28 10.23 0.38
C GLU A 37 -10.47 11.41 -0.18
N TYR A 38 -10.56 11.66 -1.49
CA TYR A 38 -9.93 12.84 -2.11
C TYR A 38 -10.56 14.15 -1.67
N ILE A 39 -11.88 14.16 -1.44
CA ILE A 39 -12.56 15.35 -0.93
C ILE A 39 -12.16 15.63 0.51
N LEU A 40 -11.99 14.60 1.33
CA LEU A 40 -11.47 14.71 2.70
C LEU A 40 -10.00 15.15 2.72
N GLY A 41 -9.21 14.73 1.73
CA GLY A 41 -7.80 15.04 1.59
C GLY A 41 -6.86 14.13 2.39
N GLU A 42 -7.41 13.21 3.17
CA GLU A 42 -6.65 12.22 3.95
C GLU A 42 -7.52 11.02 4.33
N VAL A 43 -6.85 9.89 4.60
CA VAL A 43 -7.47 8.68 5.17
C VAL A 43 -6.62 8.14 6.32
N THR A 44 -7.22 7.29 7.15
CA THR A 44 -6.49 6.52 8.16
C THR A 44 -6.23 5.11 7.60
N PHE A 45 -5.00 4.60 7.81
CA PHE A 45 -4.61 3.25 7.44
C PHE A 45 -3.73 2.65 8.54
N CYS A 46 -4.17 1.57 9.19
CA CYS A 46 -3.49 0.94 10.33
C CYS A 46 -3.01 1.95 11.39
N GLY A 47 -3.80 2.99 11.67
CA GLY A 47 -3.48 4.04 12.64
C GLY A 47 -2.60 5.18 12.11
N ALA A 48 -2.08 5.10 10.89
CA ALA A 48 -1.38 6.20 10.24
C ALA A 48 -2.35 7.12 9.49
N THR A 49 -2.12 8.42 9.52
CA THR A 49 -2.81 9.41 8.68
C THR A 49 -2.09 9.53 7.35
N ILE A 50 -2.76 9.21 6.26
CA ILE A 50 -2.24 9.24 4.90
C ILE A 50 -2.79 10.46 4.18
N ASP A 51 -1.92 11.37 3.76
CA ASP A 51 -2.27 12.52 2.93
C ASP A 51 -2.64 12.07 1.52
N LEU A 52 -3.69 12.64 0.95
CA LEU A 52 -4.15 12.35 -0.42
C LEU A 52 -4.16 13.58 -1.32
N SER A 53 -3.44 14.64 -0.95
CA SER A 53 -3.45 15.92 -1.66
C SER A 53 -2.94 15.83 -3.10
N MET A 54 -2.00 14.91 -3.38
CA MET A 54 -1.47 14.65 -4.72
C MET A 54 -2.21 13.55 -5.48
N ARG A 55 -3.36 13.08 -4.94
CA ARG A 55 -4.25 12.08 -5.54
C ARG A 55 -3.55 10.75 -5.88
N PRO A 56 -2.81 10.14 -4.93
CA PRO A 56 -2.28 8.80 -5.10
C PRO A 56 -3.43 7.79 -5.14
N MET A 57 -3.13 6.52 -5.45
CA MET A 57 -4.09 5.44 -5.22
C MET A 57 -4.61 5.50 -3.76
N ILE A 58 -5.93 5.45 -3.61
CA ILE A 58 -6.57 5.42 -2.29
C ILE A 58 -6.25 4.08 -1.63
N PRO A 59 -5.72 4.06 -0.38
CA PRO A 59 -5.46 2.81 0.33
C PRO A 59 -6.67 1.89 0.40
N ARG A 60 -6.50 0.61 0.05
CA ARG A 60 -7.60 -0.37 -0.01
C ARG A 60 -7.81 -1.08 1.33
N PRO A 61 -9.08 -1.37 1.70
CA PRO A 61 -9.38 -2.09 2.93
C PRO A 61 -8.74 -3.49 3.00
N GLU A 62 -8.63 -4.17 1.85
CA GLU A 62 -8.00 -5.47 1.73
C GLU A 62 -6.51 -5.39 2.11
N THR A 63 -5.81 -4.40 1.58
CA THR A 63 -4.41 -4.12 1.93
C THR A 63 -4.27 -3.76 3.42
N GLU A 64 -5.18 -2.93 3.96
CA GLU A 64 -5.18 -2.59 5.38
C GLU A 64 -5.33 -3.83 6.27
N PHE A 65 -6.20 -4.75 5.87
CA PHE A 65 -6.46 -5.97 6.62
C PHE A 65 -5.20 -6.83 6.79
N TRP A 66 -4.52 -7.19 5.70
CA TRP A 66 -3.35 -8.06 5.81
C TRP A 66 -2.13 -7.34 6.42
N VAL A 67 -1.96 -6.06 6.14
CA VAL A 67 -0.89 -5.27 6.79
C VAL A 67 -1.09 -5.25 8.30
N ASN A 68 -2.32 -5.10 8.78
CA ASN A 68 -2.62 -5.16 10.21
C ASN A 68 -2.38 -6.56 10.81
N GLN A 69 -2.63 -7.64 10.06
CA GLN A 69 -2.27 -9.00 10.49
C GLN A 69 -0.75 -9.12 10.67
N VAL A 70 0.04 -8.68 9.69
CA VAL A 70 1.51 -8.72 9.76
C VAL A 70 2.03 -7.84 10.90
N ILE A 71 1.50 -6.62 11.08
CA ILE A 71 1.85 -5.76 12.22
C ILE A 71 1.60 -6.48 13.55
N THR A 72 0.47 -7.17 13.67
CA THR A 72 0.12 -7.91 14.89
C THR A 72 1.07 -9.08 15.12
N GLU A 73 1.43 -9.82 14.08
CA GLU A 73 2.40 -10.92 14.14
C GLU A 73 3.79 -10.42 14.55
N LEU A 74 4.29 -9.36 13.91
CA LEU A 74 5.58 -8.76 14.23
C LEU A 74 5.65 -8.23 15.68
N ARG A 75 4.55 -7.72 16.22
CA ARG A 75 4.46 -7.28 17.61
C ARG A 75 4.62 -8.44 18.60
N ASN A 76 4.12 -9.62 18.25
CA ASN A 76 4.18 -10.81 19.10
C ASN A 76 5.56 -11.49 19.06
N ASN A 77 6.39 -11.24 18.06
CA ASN A 77 7.66 -11.91 17.83
C ASN A 77 8.89 -11.13 18.33
N GLU A 78 8.76 -10.31 19.37
CA GLU A 78 9.85 -9.48 19.96
C GLU A 78 10.59 -8.56 18.95
N MET A 79 10.17 -8.55 17.68
CA MET A 79 10.75 -7.69 16.62
C MET A 79 10.57 -6.19 16.94
N ARG A 80 9.61 -5.87 17.83
CA ARG A 80 9.33 -4.50 18.29
C ARG A 80 10.52 -3.84 18.98
N GLU A 81 11.33 -4.61 19.67
CA GLU A 81 12.44 -4.12 20.50
C GLU A 81 13.76 -3.99 19.70
N LYS A 82 13.87 -4.74 18.61
CA LYS A 82 15.02 -4.71 17.71
C LYS A 82 14.76 -3.71 16.60
N GLY A 83 15.74 -2.89 16.27
CA GLY A 83 15.63 -2.01 15.10
C GLY A 83 15.49 -2.84 13.83
N MET A 84 14.32 -2.83 13.19
CA MET A 84 14.07 -3.49 11.89
C MET A 84 14.35 -2.52 10.76
N ARG A 85 14.85 -3.04 9.65
CA ARG A 85 14.94 -2.33 8.39
C ARG A 85 13.95 -2.95 7.40
N VAL A 86 13.03 -2.13 6.92
CA VAL A 86 11.93 -2.54 6.04
C VAL A 86 12.02 -1.81 4.71
N LEU A 87 11.63 -2.47 3.64
CA LEU A 87 11.45 -1.89 2.31
C LEU A 87 9.98 -1.99 1.91
N ASP A 88 9.42 -0.87 1.48
CA ASP A 88 8.09 -0.75 0.89
C ASP A 88 8.23 -0.45 -0.60
N LEU A 89 7.97 -1.45 -1.44
CA LEU A 89 8.02 -1.34 -2.90
C LEU A 89 6.63 -0.93 -3.43
N PHE A 90 6.63 -0.09 -4.46
CA PHE A 90 5.39 0.47 -5.03
C PHE A 90 4.60 1.25 -3.97
N SER A 91 5.30 2.11 -3.23
CA SER A 91 4.77 2.72 -2.00
C SER A 91 3.50 3.56 -2.21
N GLY A 92 3.25 4.08 -3.42
CA GLY A 92 2.06 4.85 -3.75
C GLY A 92 1.83 6.00 -2.78
N SER A 93 0.75 5.90 -1.99
CA SER A 93 0.45 6.86 -0.93
C SER A 93 1.37 6.77 0.29
N GLY A 94 2.26 5.76 0.36
CA GLY A 94 3.10 5.46 1.51
C GLY A 94 2.37 4.74 2.65
N ASN A 95 1.15 4.25 2.42
CA ASN A 95 0.28 3.71 3.45
C ASN A 95 0.90 2.53 4.22
N VAL A 96 1.57 1.59 3.54
CA VAL A 96 2.20 0.42 4.19
C VAL A 96 3.39 0.86 5.04
N GLY A 97 4.35 1.58 4.45
CA GLY A 97 5.53 2.05 5.17
C GLY A 97 5.20 2.97 6.35
N LEU A 98 4.24 3.89 6.19
CA LEU A 98 3.79 4.79 7.26
C LEU A 98 3.11 4.02 8.40
N ALA A 99 2.29 3.00 8.09
CA ALA A 99 1.67 2.13 9.09
C ALA A 99 2.72 1.41 9.96
N LEU A 100 3.81 0.94 9.34
CA LEU A 100 4.92 0.31 10.05
C LEU A 100 5.69 1.31 10.93
N LEU A 101 5.95 2.52 10.41
CA LEU A 101 6.63 3.58 11.15
C LEU A 101 5.85 4.03 12.39
N VAL A 102 4.53 4.11 12.30
CA VAL A 102 3.64 4.45 13.43
C VAL A 102 3.55 3.29 14.43
N SER A 103 3.52 2.04 13.92
CA SER A 103 3.36 0.85 14.76
C SER A 103 4.63 0.48 15.54
N PHE A 104 5.82 0.80 15.01
CA PHE A 104 7.11 0.38 15.56
C PHE A 104 8.07 1.55 15.71
N PRO A 105 8.36 2.03 16.93
CA PRO A 105 9.19 3.22 17.13
C PRO A 105 10.66 3.05 16.72
N LYS A 106 11.15 1.81 16.58
CA LYS A 106 12.55 1.50 16.19
C LYS A 106 12.69 0.97 14.77
N VAL A 107 11.63 1.02 13.94
CA VAL A 107 11.70 0.60 12.55
C VAL A 107 12.27 1.72 11.68
N TYR A 108 13.07 1.31 10.67
CA TYR A 108 13.54 2.16 9.57
C TYR A 108 12.91 1.65 8.28
N VAL A 109 12.29 2.55 7.51
CA VAL A 109 11.60 2.19 6.27
C VAL A 109 12.18 2.94 5.10
N ASP A 110 12.65 2.20 4.10
CA ASP A 110 12.89 2.71 2.77
C ASP A 110 11.59 2.51 1.96
N MET A 111 11.13 3.54 1.27
CA MET A 111 9.94 3.54 0.42
C MET A 111 10.35 3.86 -1.00
N ILE A 112 10.02 2.99 -1.97
CA ILE A 112 10.31 3.21 -3.39
C ILE A 112 9.01 3.51 -4.12
N GLU A 113 8.95 4.68 -4.76
CA GLU A 113 7.81 5.16 -5.52
C GLU A 113 8.24 5.70 -6.88
N LEU A 114 7.51 5.35 -7.93
CA LEU A 114 7.85 5.75 -9.31
C LEU A 114 7.55 7.23 -9.57
N ASP A 115 6.42 7.76 -9.08
CA ASP A 115 6.03 9.15 -9.26
C ASP A 115 6.72 10.07 -8.23
N PRO A 116 7.61 10.99 -8.66
CA PRO A 116 8.28 11.90 -7.74
C PRO A 116 7.32 12.83 -6.98
N LYS A 117 6.10 13.09 -7.49
CA LYS A 117 5.09 13.88 -6.77
C LYS A 117 4.59 13.17 -5.52
N LEU A 118 4.47 11.84 -5.57
CA LEU A 118 4.03 11.06 -4.42
C LEU A 118 5.08 11.03 -3.31
N LYS A 119 6.37 11.18 -3.65
CA LYS A 119 7.42 11.40 -2.63
C LYS A 119 7.11 12.60 -1.73
N GLU A 120 6.77 13.75 -2.31
CA GLU A 120 6.43 14.97 -1.52
C GLU A 120 5.21 14.73 -0.63
N GLN A 121 4.24 13.98 -1.12
CA GLN A 121 3.04 13.62 -0.36
C GLN A 121 3.37 12.67 0.81
N ILE A 122 4.20 11.65 0.59
CA ILE A 122 4.67 10.76 1.66
C ILE A 122 5.39 11.59 2.74
N GLU A 123 6.26 12.52 2.35
CA GLU A 123 6.94 13.41 3.29
C GLU A 123 5.94 14.28 4.09
N THR A 124 4.85 14.72 3.47
CA THR A 124 3.75 15.42 4.15
C THR A 124 3.08 14.49 5.18
N SER A 125 2.82 13.25 4.83
CA SER A 125 2.26 12.23 5.73
C SER A 125 3.21 11.92 6.89
N VAL A 126 4.51 11.87 6.65
CA VAL A 126 5.56 11.71 7.70
C VAL A 126 5.43 12.81 8.76
N VAL A 127 5.26 14.07 8.33
CA VAL A 127 5.07 15.20 9.23
C VAL A 127 3.75 15.09 10.00
N LYS A 128 2.64 14.79 9.31
CA LYS A 128 1.31 14.62 9.93
C LYS A 128 1.30 13.56 11.05
N ASN A 129 2.07 12.49 10.87
CA ASN A 129 2.18 11.40 11.85
C ASN A 129 3.28 11.62 12.90
N THR A 130 3.95 12.77 12.91
CA THR A 130 5.05 13.08 13.84
C THR A 130 6.17 12.03 13.82
N ILE A 131 6.45 11.47 12.63
CA ILE A 131 7.51 10.47 12.41
C ILE A 131 8.85 11.19 12.29
N GLU A 132 9.87 10.67 12.98
CA GLU A 132 11.24 11.17 12.84
C GLU A 132 11.77 10.92 11.42
N LYS A 133 12.21 11.97 10.73
CA LYS A 133 12.71 11.90 9.35
C LYS A 133 13.90 10.96 9.18
N THR A 134 14.66 10.73 10.23
CA THR A 134 15.80 9.80 10.24
C THR A 134 15.40 8.33 10.12
N ARG A 135 14.13 8.01 10.33
CA ARG A 135 13.59 6.64 10.25
C ARG A 135 12.97 6.30 8.90
N VAL A 136 12.91 7.25 7.97
CA VAL A 136 12.27 7.06 6.67
C VAL A 136 13.14 7.63 5.55
N ARG A 137 13.25 6.89 4.46
CA ARG A 137 13.88 7.33 3.22
C ARG A 137 12.91 7.08 2.07
N VAL A 138 12.48 8.14 1.38
CA VAL A 138 11.60 8.02 0.20
C VAL A 138 12.46 8.18 -1.05
N ILE A 139 12.42 7.19 -1.92
CA ILE A 139 13.26 7.03 -3.10
C ILE A 139 12.36 7.08 -4.33
N THR A 140 12.70 7.90 -5.31
CA THR A 140 12.06 7.83 -6.63
C THR A 140 12.75 6.75 -7.45
N GLY A 141 12.02 5.71 -7.86
CA GLY A 141 12.57 4.57 -8.59
C GLY A 141 11.51 3.57 -9.02
N ASP A 142 11.87 2.66 -9.93
CA ASP A 142 11.02 1.55 -10.38
C ASP A 142 11.44 0.27 -9.66
N THR A 143 10.47 -0.42 -9.06
CA THR A 143 10.64 -1.71 -8.38
C THR A 143 11.77 -1.69 -7.34
N TRP A 144 12.98 -2.16 -7.70
CA TRP A 144 14.15 -2.26 -6.81
C TRP A 144 15.13 -1.10 -6.96
N ASP A 145 14.84 -0.11 -7.81
CA ASP A 145 15.78 0.97 -8.07
C ASP A 145 16.00 1.83 -6.82
N GLY A 146 17.24 1.95 -6.39
CA GLY A 146 17.61 2.66 -5.19
C GLY A 146 17.49 1.87 -3.89
N ALA A 147 17.06 0.59 -3.94
CA ALA A 147 17.18 -0.31 -2.80
C ALA A 147 18.67 -0.56 -2.49
N GLU A 148 19.05 -0.48 -1.20
CA GLU A 148 20.43 -0.63 -0.77
C GLU A 148 20.55 -1.60 0.39
N GLY A 149 21.49 -2.56 0.29
CA GLY A 149 21.73 -3.56 1.34
C GLY A 149 20.58 -4.55 1.49
N VAL A 150 20.34 -5.03 2.71
CA VAL A 150 19.37 -6.07 3.00
C VAL A 150 18.36 -5.66 4.08
N TYR A 151 17.16 -6.22 4.01
CA TYR A 151 16.00 -5.86 4.82
C TYR A 151 15.50 -7.05 5.64
N ASP A 152 14.93 -6.77 6.79
CA ASP A 152 14.24 -7.76 7.62
C ASP A 152 12.88 -8.14 7.00
N CYS A 153 12.19 -7.15 6.41
CA CYS A 153 10.95 -7.36 5.69
C CYS A 153 10.91 -6.51 4.42
N VAL A 154 10.33 -7.06 3.37
CA VAL A 154 9.97 -6.36 2.13
C VAL A 154 8.47 -6.47 1.94
N PHE A 155 7.80 -5.35 1.73
CA PHE A 155 6.37 -5.28 1.40
C PHE A 155 6.25 -4.82 -0.04
N ALA A 156 5.35 -5.42 -0.81
CA ALA A 156 5.09 -5.05 -2.18
C ALA A 156 3.61 -5.16 -2.53
N VAL A 157 3.04 -4.04 -2.97
CA VAL A 157 1.67 -3.95 -3.51
C VAL A 157 1.75 -3.41 -4.93
N PRO A 158 2.20 -4.25 -5.89
CA PRO A 158 2.43 -3.79 -7.26
C PRO A 158 1.13 -3.55 -8.02
N PRO A 159 1.14 -2.76 -9.10
CA PRO A 159 0.09 -2.79 -10.10
C PRO A 159 -0.03 -4.21 -10.69
N TYR A 160 -1.22 -4.80 -10.65
CA TYR A 160 -1.45 -6.17 -11.12
C TYR A 160 -2.66 -6.33 -12.05
N VAL A 161 -3.36 -5.25 -12.39
CA VAL A 161 -4.49 -5.31 -13.33
C VAL A 161 -3.95 -5.35 -14.77
N PRO A 162 -4.28 -6.40 -15.56
CA PRO A 162 -3.86 -6.44 -16.96
C PRO A 162 -4.46 -5.28 -17.76
N PRO A 163 -3.70 -4.61 -18.65
CA PRO A 163 -4.19 -3.48 -19.44
C PRO A 163 -5.43 -3.80 -20.30
N LYS A 164 -5.61 -5.07 -20.71
CA LYS A 164 -6.79 -5.54 -21.45
C LYS A 164 -8.10 -5.41 -20.68
N MET A 165 -8.05 -5.32 -19.34
CA MET A 165 -9.22 -5.18 -18.47
C MET A 165 -9.63 -3.73 -18.24
N LYS A 166 -9.05 -2.78 -18.99
CA LYS A 166 -9.29 -1.34 -18.80
C LYS A 166 -10.78 -0.95 -18.83
N ASP A 167 -11.54 -1.57 -19.71
CA ASP A 167 -12.98 -1.28 -19.86
C ASP A 167 -13.84 -1.96 -18.77
N GLU A 168 -13.29 -2.95 -18.05
CA GLU A 168 -13.95 -3.69 -16.98
C GLU A 168 -13.72 -3.05 -15.60
N VAL A 169 -12.74 -2.14 -15.51
CA VAL A 169 -12.36 -1.48 -14.25
C VAL A 169 -13.50 -0.57 -13.78
N MET A 170 -13.85 -0.69 -12.50
CA MET A 170 -14.95 0.09 -11.92
C MET A 170 -14.74 1.60 -12.08
N SER A 171 -15.84 2.35 -12.25
CA SER A 171 -15.82 3.80 -12.46
C SER A 171 -15.07 4.57 -11.36
N GLU A 172 -15.05 4.07 -10.14
CA GLU A 172 -14.33 4.68 -9.02
C GLU A 172 -12.81 4.66 -9.21
N LEU A 173 -12.26 3.67 -9.93
CA LEU A 173 -10.84 3.60 -10.25
C LEU A 173 -10.44 4.62 -11.33
N HIS A 174 -11.36 5.05 -12.17
CA HIS A 174 -11.09 6.06 -13.20
C HIS A 174 -10.73 7.44 -12.63
N ALA A 175 -10.96 7.68 -11.33
CA ALA A 175 -10.55 8.90 -10.65
C ALA A 175 -9.08 8.86 -10.18
N GLU A 176 -8.43 7.71 -10.26
CA GLU A 176 -7.05 7.46 -9.84
C GLU A 176 -6.11 7.34 -11.05
N ASP A 177 -4.80 7.49 -10.83
CA ASP A 177 -3.81 7.34 -11.91
C ASP A 177 -3.78 5.88 -12.40
N PRO A 178 -3.98 5.62 -13.69
CA PRO A 178 -3.92 4.28 -14.26
C PRO A 178 -2.60 3.53 -13.99
N LEU A 179 -1.48 4.24 -13.83
CA LEU A 179 -0.19 3.65 -13.50
C LEU A 179 -0.18 2.99 -12.13
N SER A 180 -1.10 3.37 -11.24
CA SER A 180 -1.15 2.83 -9.87
C SER A 180 -1.76 1.43 -9.78
N PHE A 181 -2.46 0.95 -10.82
CA PHE A 181 -3.14 -0.35 -10.80
C PHE A 181 -2.96 -1.19 -12.06
N PHE A 182 -2.65 -0.59 -13.24
CA PHE A 182 -2.37 -1.39 -14.43
C PHE A 182 -0.92 -1.87 -14.47
N ASP A 183 -0.77 -3.18 -14.65
CA ASP A 183 0.51 -3.82 -14.97
C ASP A 183 1.00 -3.43 -16.37
N LYS A 184 2.28 -3.69 -16.66
CA LYS A 184 2.88 -3.40 -17.98
C LYS A 184 2.51 -4.42 -19.05
N GLU A 185 2.16 -5.65 -18.65
CA GLU A 185 1.93 -6.78 -19.57
C GLU A 185 0.61 -7.50 -19.28
N ASP A 186 0.72 -8.66 -18.61
CA ASP A 186 -0.34 -9.64 -18.42
C ASP A 186 -0.90 -9.69 -16.98
N GLY A 187 -0.50 -8.74 -16.13
CA GLY A 187 -0.81 -8.71 -14.69
C GLY A 187 0.26 -9.35 -13.81
N TYR A 188 1.37 -9.85 -14.40
CA TYR A 188 2.42 -10.55 -13.66
C TYR A 188 3.81 -9.95 -13.84
N TYR A 189 3.97 -8.89 -14.61
CA TYR A 189 5.27 -8.28 -14.87
C TYR A 189 5.97 -7.90 -13.57
N TYR A 190 5.32 -7.11 -12.73
CA TYR A 190 5.92 -6.67 -11.48
C TYR A 190 6.07 -7.79 -10.45
N HIS A 191 5.14 -8.74 -10.40
CA HIS A 191 5.29 -9.93 -9.54
C HIS A 191 6.56 -10.72 -9.89
N LYS A 192 6.83 -10.93 -11.19
CA LYS A 192 8.07 -11.57 -11.66
C LYS A 192 9.29 -10.78 -11.23
N GLN A 193 9.30 -9.44 -11.39
CA GLN A 193 10.41 -8.58 -11.00
C GLN A 193 10.66 -8.66 -9.48
N VAL A 194 9.62 -8.65 -8.67
CA VAL A 194 9.75 -8.74 -7.22
C VAL A 194 10.28 -10.10 -6.79
N ILE A 195 9.61 -11.18 -7.20
CA ILE A 195 9.96 -12.54 -6.77
C ILE A 195 11.36 -12.94 -7.24
N SER A 196 11.74 -12.59 -8.48
CA SER A 196 13.05 -13.01 -9.05
C SER A 196 14.26 -12.48 -8.29
N ARG A 197 14.12 -11.30 -7.64
CA ARG A 197 15.22 -10.60 -7.00
C ARG A 197 15.15 -10.51 -5.48
N ALA A 198 14.05 -10.97 -4.86
CA ALA A 198 13.85 -10.80 -3.41
C ALA A 198 15.00 -11.37 -2.56
N LYS A 199 15.64 -12.47 -3.00
CA LYS A 199 16.82 -13.06 -2.32
C LYS A 199 18.02 -12.11 -2.24
N GLU A 200 18.15 -11.15 -3.16
CA GLU A 200 19.26 -10.19 -3.19
C GLU A 200 19.12 -9.15 -2.05
N PHE A 201 17.89 -8.90 -1.60
CA PHE A 201 17.53 -7.81 -0.71
C PHE A 201 16.96 -8.26 0.65
N LEU A 202 16.79 -9.54 0.89
CA LEU A 202 16.35 -10.05 2.18
C LEU A 202 17.52 -10.56 3.00
N LYS A 203 17.49 -10.32 4.31
CA LYS A 203 18.39 -10.96 5.27
C LYS A 203 18.06 -12.44 5.39
N ASP A 204 18.97 -13.21 6.00
CA ASP A 204 18.62 -14.53 6.52
C ASP A 204 17.42 -14.39 7.47
N GLU A 205 16.42 -15.28 7.32
CA GLU A 205 15.13 -15.22 8.01
C GLU A 205 14.24 -14.02 7.63
N GLY A 206 14.64 -13.19 6.67
CA GLY A 206 13.86 -12.07 6.16
C GLY A 206 12.62 -12.53 5.38
N VAL A 207 11.58 -11.69 5.35
CA VAL A 207 10.29 -12.05 4.74
C VAL A 207 9.87 -11.04 3.67
N LEU A 208 9.50 -11.55 2.49
CA LEU A 208 8.75 -10.80 1.48
C LEU A 208 7.26 -11.02 1.68
N TYR A 209 6.48 -9.95 1.72
CA TYR A 209 5.01 -9.95 1.62
C TYR A 209 4.61 -9.29 0.29
N LEU A 210 3.94 -10.05 -0.58
CA LEU A 210 3.58 -9.63 -1.94
C LEU A 210 2.08 -9.81 -2.17
N GLU A 211 1.36 -8.70 -2.34
CA GLU A 211 -0.08 -8.70 -2.67
C GLU A 211 -0.31 -9.06 -4.14
N PHE A 212 -1.41 -9.78 -4.42
CA PHE A 212 -1.85 -10.16 -5.76
C PHE A 212 -3.38 -10.30 -5.79
N ASP A 213 -3.98 -10.27 -6.99
CA ASP A 213 -5.41 -10.57 -7.14
C ASP A 213 -5.70 -12.06 -6.91
N ILE A 214 -6.81 -12.37 -6.24
CA ILE A 214 -7.18 -13.75 -5.89
C ILE A 214 -7.22 -14.70 -7.10
N THR A 215 -7.51 -14.19 -8.29
CA THR A 215 -7.50 -14.97 -9.54
C THR A 215 -6.09 -15.32 -10.02
N GLN A 216 -5.05 -14.68 -9.47
CA GLN A 216 -3.65 -14.89 -9.83
C GLN A 216 -2.95 -15.93 -8.97
N ARG A 217 -3.62 -16.47 -7.94
CA ARG A 217 -3.06 -17.34 -6.90
C ARG A 217 -2.17 -18.49 -7.43
N GLU A 218 -2.66 -19.24 -8.41
CA GLU A 218 -1.93 -20.39 -8.95
C GLU A 218 -0.63 -19.95 -9.66
N ARG A 219 -0.72 -18.89 -10.46
CA ARG A 219 0.43 -18.37 -11.19
C ARG A 219 1.48 -17.77 -10.28
N ILE A 220 1.08 -17.11 -9.19
CA ILE A 220 2.00 -16.58 -8.18
C ILE A 220 2.76 -17.72 -7.48
N GLU A 221 2.09 -18.84 -7.17
CA GLU A 221 2.76 -20.01 -6.61
C GLU A 221 3.74 -20.65 -7.61
N GLU A 222 3.37 -20.74 -8.89
CA GLU A 222 4.28 -21.20 -9.94
C GLU A 222 5.54 -20.35 -10.01
N LEU A 223 5.42 -19.00 -9.90
CA LEU A 223 6.57 -18.11 -9.88
C LEU A 223 7.46 -18.36 -8.65
N ALA A 224 6.88 -18.53 -7.45
CA ALA A 224 7.67 -18.86 -6.27
C ALA A 224 8.46 -20.15 -6.44
N ARG A 225 7.86 -21.17 -7.01
CA ARG A 225 8.53 -22.45 -7.32
C ARG A 225 9.59 -22.30 -8.42
N LEU A 226 9.33 -21.53 -9.47
CA LEU A 226 10.26 -21.28 -10.58
C LEU A 226 11.56 -20.63 -10.09
N TYR A 227 11.45 -19.70 -9.12
CA TYR A 227 12.60 -19.04 -8.49
C TYR A 227 13.13 -19.79 -7.27
N GLU A 228 12.75 -21.08 -7.12
CA GLU A 228 13.26 -22.03 -6.13
C GLU A 228 13.09 -21.60 -4.67
N TYR A 229 11.98 -20.88 -4.36
CA TYR A 229 11.60 -20.65 -2.99
C TYR A 229 10.95 -21.90 -2.39
N LYS A 230 11.44 -22.33 -1.22
CA LYS A 230 10.98 -23.55 -0.54
C LYS A 230 10.08 -23.23 0.66
N ASN A 231 10.31 -22.08 1.30
CA ASN A 231 9.61 -21.68 2.49
C ASN A 231 8.70 -20.49 2.17
N TYR A 232 7.46 -20.78 1.81
CA TYR A 232 6.44 -19.78 1.53
C TYR A 232 5.05 -20.20 2.02
N SER A 233 4.20 -19.23 2.27
CA SER A 233 2.81 -19.41 2.66
C SER A 233 1.95 -18.31 2.04
N PHE A 234 0.63 -18.41 2.23
CA PHE A 234 -0.31 -17.40 1.75
C PHE A 234 -1.14 -16.87 2.92
N LEU A 235 -1.25 -15.55 3.01
CA LEU A 235 -2.18 -14.91 3.94
C LEU A 235 -3.58 -14.92 3.34
N LYS A 236 -4.57 -15.04 4.22
CA LYS A 236 -5.99 -15.15 3.87
C LYS A 236 -6.78 -13.96 4.37
N ASP A 237 -7.78 -13.57 3.58
CA ASP A 237 -8.81 -12.66 4.02
C ASP A 237 -9.80 -13.35 5.01
N PRO A 238 -10.76 -12.61 5.59
CA PRO A 238 -11.76 -13.19 6.51
C PRO A 238 -12.65 -14.24 5.86
N TYR A 239 -12.69 -14.32 4.54
CA TYR A 239 -13.50 -15.28 3.76
C TYR A 239 -12.69 -16.51 3.34
N GLY A 240 -11.38 -16.53 3.61
CA GLY A 240 -10.48 -17.63 3.30
C GLY A 240 -9.78 -17.52 1.95
N HIS A 241 -9.93 -16.42 1.21
CA HIS A 241 -9.23 -16.22 -0.06
C HIS A 241 -7.76 -15.85 0.19
N GLU A 242 -6.87 -16.48 -0.55
CA GLU A 242 -5.43 -16.22 -0.53
C GLU A 242 -5.08 -15.11 -1.51
N TYR A 243 -4.45 -14.04 -1.05
CA TYR A 243 -4.16 -12.84 -1.84
C TYR A 243 -2.84 -12.15 -1.47
N VAL A 244 -2.07 -12.72 -0.54
CA VAL A 244 -0.70 -12.27 -0.23
C VAL A 244 0.22 -13.47 -0.14
N LEU A 245 1.30 -13.46 -0.93
CA LEU A 245 2.38 -14.42 -0.83
C LEU A 245 3.38 -13.94 0.23
N ALA A 246 3.67 -14.77 1.23
CA ALA A 246 4.74 -14.57 2.19
C ALA A 246 5.88 -15.56 1.90
N ILE A 247 7.05 -15.06 1.49
CA ILE A 247 8.26 -15.84 1.26
C ILE A 247 9.26 -15.56 2.36
N LYS A 248 9.74 -16.61 3.04
CA LYS A 248 10.80 -16.53 4.03
C LYS A 248 12.10 -17.10 3.47
N ILE A 249 13.21 -16.35 3.62
CA ILE A 249 14.56 -16.77 3.19
C ILE A 249 15.22 -17.67 4.25
#